data_6b518711ce3664664d820fc0ab57076e
#
_entry.id   6b518711ce3664664d820fc0ab57076e
#
_cell.length_a   1.000
_cell.length_b   1.000
_cell.length_c   1.000
_cell.angle_alpha   90.00
_cell.angle_beta   90.00
_cell.angle_gamma   90.00
#
_symmetry.space_group_name_H-M   'P 1'
#
loop_
_entity.id
_entity.type
_entity.pdbx_description
1 polymer ?
#
loop_
_entity_poly.entity_id
_entity_poly.type
_entity_poly.pdbx_seq_one_letter_code
_entity_poly.pdbx_strand_id
1 'polypeptide(L)'
;MDTIRHAIRHLPQWMRPRPAATGWQFLPGRSRVVFQPLGAVGIIGAWNYPLLLSVSPLVSALAAGNHVMLKPSELAPLTADLLARMAADLFPSESVTVATGGPETGAAFASLAFDHLLFTGSTRVGKLIMRSASENLTPVTLELGGKSPALVHRDFPAQMAAGRIMAGKLYNAGQTCIAPDYALVHADARDEFVRFASAAATAMYPSLVANPDFTRIINLDHYRRLRSLVEDARSKGAEVLELNPAREIANEDNRVLPPALLWNVTDQMAVMQEEIFGPLLPLVTYSSLDEAIAYVNSRPRPLALYYFDYSSKRVEDLLERTVSGGVTVNDTILHIAQNDLPFGGVGSSGMGCYHGFDGFETFSKKKAVFFQSRFTTLGLLRPPYGTLARRVTDFLIGR
;
A
#
# COMPACT_ATOMS: atom_id res chain seq x y z
N MET A 1 15.12 7.62 6.73
CA MET A 1 16.07 7.44 7.86
C MET A 1 15.44 6.68 9.02
N ASP A 2 14.19 6.99 9.39
CA ASP A 2 13.54 6.34 10.56
C ASP A 2 13.30 4.85 10.36
N THR A 3 12.89 4.40 9.17
CA THR A 3 12.77 2.97 8.82
C THR A 3 14.08 2.19 9.02
N ILE A 4 15.22 2.77 8.62
CA ILE A 4 16.54 2.15 8.80
C ILE A 4 16.88 2.04 10.29
N ARG A 5 16.71 3.13 11.05
CA ARG A 5 16.95 3.15 12.51
C ARG A 5 16.05 2.17 13.25
N HIS A 6 14.79 2.10 12.83
CA HIS A 6 13.81 1.16 13.38
C HIS A 6 14.27 -0.29 13.15
N ALA A 7 14.63 -0.65 11.92
CA ALA A 7 15.12 -1.98 11.58
C ALA A 7 16.38 -2.34 12.38
N ILE A 8 17.41 -1.46 12.43
CA ILE A 8 18.62 -1.70 13.20
C ILE A 8 18.32 -1.96 14.68
N ARG A 9 17.41 -1.19 15.28
CA ARG A 9 17.04 -1.33 16.70
C ARG A 9 16.35 -2.65 17.00
N HIS A 10 15.45 -3.10 16.10
CA HIS A 10 14.57 -4.25 16.35
C HIS A 10 15.07 -5.56 15.77
N LEU A 11 16.04 -5.53 14.82
CA LEU A 11 16.58 -6.71 14.16
C LEU A 11 17.03 -7.83 15.12
N PRO A 12 17.76 -7.53 16.24
CA PRO A 12 18.15 -8.58 17.17
C PRO A 12 16.99 -9.33 17.79
N GLN A 13 15.81 -8.67 17.91
CA GLN A 13 14.57 -9.30 18.39
C GLN A 13 13.89 -10.09 17.27
N TRP A 14 13.80 -9.54 16.06
CA TRP A 14 13.16 -10.17 14.91
C TRP A 14 13.80 -11.50 14.52
N MET A 15 15.12 -11.57 14.61
CA MET A 15 15.91 -12.78 14.29
C MET A 15 15.75 -13.92 15.30
N ARG A 16 15.17 -13.67 16.47
CA ARG A 16 15.01 -14.70 17.51
C ARG A 16 14.03 -15.77 17.08
N PRO A 17 14.39 -17.07 17.25
CA PRO A 17 13.44 -18.14 17.04
C PRO A 17 12.20 -17.96 17.91
N ARG A 18 11.03 -18.09 17.35
CA ARG A 18 9.76 -17.99 18.08
C ARG A 18 9.31 -19.38 18.55
N PRO A 19 9.05 -19.59 19.85
CA PRO A 19 8.46 -20.81 20.33
C PRO A 19 7.04 -20.97 19.73
N ALA A 20 6.69 -22.20 19.41
CA ALA A 20 5.36 -22.58 18.94
C ALA A 20 4.77 -23.62 19.90
N ALA A 21 3.45 -23.63 20.04
CA ALA A 21 2.76 -24.64 20.83
C ALA A 21 3.04 -26.04 20.29
N THR A 22 3.32 -26.97 21.22
CA THR A 22 3.50 -28.39 20.89
C THR A 22 2.30 -29.14 21.46
N GLY A 23 1.66 -29.95 20.62
CA GLY A 23 0.53 -30.78 21.05
C GLY A 23 0.94 -31.67 22.22
N TRP A 24 0.05 -31.86 23.20
CA TRP A 24 0.34 -32.58 24.44
C TRP A 24 0.84 -34.00 24.20
N GLN A 25 0.35 -34.67 23.14
CA GLN A 25 0.76 -36.02 22.75
C GLN A 25 2.23 -36.11 22.27
N PHE A 26 2.85 -34.98 21.94
CA PHE A 26 4.25 -34.91 21.49
C PHE A 26 5.20 -34.42 22.58
N LEU A 27 4.66 -34.10 23.76
CA LEU A 27 5.50 -33.72 24.90
C LEU A 27 6.36 -34.91 25.34
N PRO A 28 7.57 -34.65 25.84
CA PRO A 28 8.25 -33.39 26.09
C PRO A 28 9.03 -32.82 24.87
N GLY A 29 8.62 -33.12 23.65
CA GLY A 29 9.10 -32.47 22.43
C GLY A 29 8.85 -30.96 22.46
N ARG A 30 9.54 -30.22 21.58
CA ARG A 30 9.45 -28.76 21.50
C ARG A 30 9.33 -28.30 20.05
N SER A 31 8.53 -27.25 19.84
CA SER A 31 8.35 -26.65 18.52
C SER A 31 8.82 -25.20 18.54
N ARG A 32 9.41 -24.76 17.43
CA ARG A 32 9.74 -23.34 17.19
C ARG A 32 9.71 -23.00 15.72
N VAL A 33 9.55 -21.71 15.42
CA VAL A 33 9.74 -21.15 14.08
C VAL A 33 11.10 -20.44 14.03
N VAL A 34 11.87 -20.70 13.00
CA VAL A 34 13.15 -20.03 12.74
C VAL A 34 13.02 -19.24 11.44
N PHE A 35 13.43 -17.98 11.46
CA PHE A 35 13.48 -17.14 10.26
C PHE A 35 14.82 -17.36 9.54
N GLN A 36 14.77 -17.51 8.23
CA GLN A 36 15.94 -17.68 7.37
C GLN A 36 15.77 -16.78 6.14
N PRO A 37 16.85 -16.24 5.54
CA PRO A 37 16.77 -15.56 4.26
C PRO A 37 16.07 -16.42 3.21
N LEU A 38 15.36 -15.79 2.30
CA LEU A 38 14.81 -16.47 1.13
C LEU A 38 15.92 -16.78 0.11
N GLY A 39 16.81 -15.81 -0.13
CA GLY A 39 17.89 -15.89 -1.11
C GLY A 39 18.05 -14.61 -1.91
N ALA A 40 17.74 -14.64 -3.21
CA ALA A 40 17.77 -13.49 -4.11
C ALA A 40 16.39 -12.84 -4.22
N VAL A 41 16.30 -11.56 -3.87
CA VAL A 41 15.06 -10.79 -3.88
C VAL A 41 15.11 -9.72 -4.97
N GLY A 42 14.08 -9.69 -5.82
CA GLY A 42 13.85 -8.61 -6.77
C GLY A 42 12.95 -7.53 -6.18
N ILE A 43 13.30 -6.24 -6.40
CA ILE A 43 12.47 -5.09 -6.00
C ILE A 43 12.31 -4.16 -7.19
N ILE A 44 11.06 -3.89 -7.60
CA ILE A 44 10.73 -2.91 -8.63
C ILE A 44 10.05 -1.72 -7.96
N GLY A 45 10.73 -0.58 -7.90
CA GLY A 45 10.26 0.65 -7.27
C GLY A 45 9.46 1.55 -8.22
N ALA A 46 8.49 2.32 -7.68
CA ALA A 46 7.70 3.28 -8.43
C ALA A 46 8.33 4.68 -8.44
N TRP A 47 7.82 5.54 -9.32
CA TRP A 47 8.38 6.88 -9.60
C TRP A 47 7.92 7.99 -8.66
N ASN A 48 6.79 7.83 -7.99
CA ASN A 48 6.14 8.91 -7.23
C ASN A 48 6.84 9.24 -5.89
N TYR A 49 7.45 8.25 -5.27
CA TYR A 49 8.37 8.40 -4.12
C TYR A 49 9.59 7.50 -4.35
N PRO A 50 10.42 7.80 -5.38
CA PRO A 50 11.37 6.83 -5.93
C PRO A 50 12.42 6.36 -4.93
N LEU A 51 12.87 7.25 -4.01
CA LEU A 51 13.79 6.86 -2.96
C LEU A 51 13.11 5.98 -1.90
N LEU A 52 11.93 6.39 -1.41
CA LEU A 52 11.21 5.66 -0.36
C LEU A 52 10.81 4.26 -0.81
N LEU A 53 10.17 4.17 -2.01
CA LEU A 53 9.64 2.92 -2.55
C LEU A 53 10.72 1.95 -3.07
N SER A 54 11.95 2.41 -3.16
CA SER A 54 13.12 1.58 -3.44
C SER A 54 13.83 1.15 -2.16
N VAL A 55 14.11 2.11 -1.25
CA VAL A 55 14.94 1.88 -0.08
C VAL A 55 14.18 1.19 1.06
N SER A 56 12.90 1.48 1.25
CA SER A 56 12.14 0.86 2.36
C SER A 56 12.03 -0.67 2.22
N PRO A 57 11.63 -1.24 1.07
CA PRO A 57 11.68 -2.70 0.90
C PRO A 57 13.10 -3.26 0.86
N LEU A 58 14.08 -2.52 0.33
CA LEU A 58 15.49 -2.91 0.39
C LEU A 58 15.95 -3.13 1.84
N VAL A 59 15.61 -2.21 2.75
CA VAL A 59 15.94 -2.34 4.18
C VAL A 59 15.34 -3.61 4.78
N SER A 60 14.08 -3.91 4.46
CA SER A 60 13.40 -5.11 4.96
C SER A 60 14.05 -6.40 4.44
N ALA A 61 14.40 -6.43 3.13
CA ALA A 61 15.04 -7.58 2.51
C ALA A 61 16.46 -7.82 3.05
N LEU A 62 17.24 -6.75 3.24
CA LEU A 62 18.58 -6.83 3.84
C LEU A 62 18.53 -7.23 5.33
N ALA A 63 17.56 -6.71 6.09
CA ALA A 63 17.33 -7.10 7.47
C ALA A 63 17.02 -8.60 7.60
N ALA A 64 16.35 -9.19 6.63
CA ALA A 64 16.10 -10.64 6.55
C ALA A 64 17.31 -11.45 6.05
N GLY A 65 18.41 -10.79 5.62
CA GLY A 65 19.65 -11.42 5.20
C GLY A 65 19.70 -11.84 3.72
N ASN A 66 18.86 -11.24 2.86
CA ASN A 66 18.80 -11.57 1.43
C ASN A 66 19.81 -10.75 0.61
N HIS A 67 20.15 -11.27 -0.58
CA HIS A 67 20.72 -10.52 -1.67
C HIS A 67 19.62 -9.81 -2.45
N VAL A 68 19.86 -8.59 -2.92
CA VAL A 68 18.81 -7.77 -3.53
C VAL A 68 19.23 -7.24 -4.89
N MET A 69 18.37 -7.44 -5.87
CA MET A 69 18.42 -6.72 -7.13
C MET A 69 17.31 -5.68 -7.16
N LEU A 70 17.65 -4.42 -7.38
CA LEU A 70 16.70 -3.30 -7.37
C LEU A 70 16.54 -2.74 -8.78
N LYS A 71 15.31 -2.55 -9.23
CA LYS A 71 14.98 -1.79 -10.44
C LYS A 71 14.18 -0.54 -10.09
N PRO A 72 14.81 0.63 -9.98
CA PRO A 72 14.10 1.91 -9.83
C PRO A 72 13.30 2.24 -11.09
N SER A 73 12.34 3.16 -10.95
CA SER A 73 11.54 3.60 -12.09
C SER A 73 12.35 4.46 -13.07
N GLU A 74 12.16 4.22 -14.35
CA GLU A 74 12.71 5.01 -15.47
C GLU A 74 12.12 6.43 -15.53
N LEU A 75 10.97 6.69 -14.92
CA LEU A 75 10.37 8.02 -14.86
C LEU A 75 11.07 8.94 -13.84
N ALA A 76 11.98 8.40 -13.01
CA ALA A 76 12.80 9.17 -12.08
C ALA A 76 14.31 8.88 -12.33
N PRO A 77 14.86 9.21 -13.51
CA PRO A 77 16.19 8.75 -13.95
C PRO A 77 17.32 9.23 -13.02
N LEU A 78 17.28 10.48 -12.58
CA LEU A 78 18.31 11.02 -11.68
C LEU A 78 18.33 10.29 -10.33
N THR A 79 17.18 9.87 -9.81
CA THR A 79 17.11 9.06 -8.59
C THR A 79 17.59 7.63 -8.85
N ALA A 80 17.26 7.06 -10.02
CA ALA A 80 17.75 5.74 -10.40
C ALA A 80 19.28 5.69 -10.49
N ASP A 81 19.89 6.70 -11.13
CA ASP A 81 21.36 6.84 -11.23
C ASP A 81 22.01 7.04 -9.85
N LEU A 82 21.37 7.83 -8.97
CA LEU A 82 21.82 8.01 -7.60
C LEU A 82 21.80 6.69 -6.83
N LEU A 83 20.71 5.94 -6.91
CA LEU A 83 20.59 4.64 -6.25
C LEU A 83 21.61 3.63 -6.77
N ALA A 84 21.89 3.63 -8.07
CA ALA A 84 22.91 2.77 -8.67
C ALA A 84 24.31 3.09 -8.11
N ARG A 85 24.67 4.37 -8.05
CA ARG A 85 25.95 4.80 -7.44
C ARG A 85 26.04 4.46 -5.96
N MET A 86 24.99 4.77 -5.20
CA MET A 86 24.94 4.45 -3.77
C MET A 86 25.07 2.95 -3.51
N ALA A 87 24.42 2.10 -4.32
CA ALA A 87 24.56 0.67 -4.19
C ALA A 87 26.00 0.20 -4.46
N ALA A 88 26.62 0.68 -5.53
CA ALA A 88 28.01 0.35 -5.87
C ALA A 88 29.03 0.82 -4.82
N ASP A 89 28.79 1.96 -4.19
CA ASP A 89 29.68 2.53 -3.17
C ASP A 89 29.54 1.84 -1.80
N LEU A 90 28.33 1.37 -1.46
CA LEU A 90 28.01 0.90 -0.10
C LEU A 90 27.99 -0.62 0.04
N PHE A 91 27.79 -1.36 -1.05
CA PHE A 91 27.58 -2.81 -1.00
C PHE A 91 28.43 -3.54 -2.05
N PRO A 92 28.89 -4.76 -1.75
CA PRO A 92 29.37 -5.68 -2.79
C PRO A 92 28.26 -5.93 -3.83
N SER A 93 28.64 -6.05 -5.09
CA SER A 93 27.69 -6.21 -6.22
C SER A 93 26.82 -7.47 -6.09
N GLU A 94 27.33 -8.51 -5.47
CA GLU A 94 26.60 -9.73 -5.15
C GLU A 94 25.57 -9.55 -4.05
N SER A 95 25.71 -8.53 -3.19
CA SER A 95 24.77 -8.29 -2.09
C SER A 95 23.64 -7.36 -2.50
N VAL A 96 23.98 -6.24 -3.16
CA VAL A 96 22.98 -5.29 -3.70
C VAL A 96 23.44 -4.82 -5.06
N THR A 97 22.58 -5.00 -6.07
CA THR A 97 22.81 -4.46 -7.40
C THR A 97 21.59 -3.71 -7.92
N VAL A 98 21.81 -2.74 -8.80
CA VAL A 98 20.74 -1.90 -9.36
C VAL A 98 20.72 -2.05 -10.88
N ALA A 99 19.57 -2.46 -11.42
CA ALA A 99 19.29 -2.49 -12.85
C ALA A 99 18.53 -1.24 -13.26
N THR A 100 19.13 -0.37 -14.04
CA THR A 100 18.46 0.79 -14.66
C THR A 100 17.93 0.42 -16.04
N GLY A 101 16.88 1.09 -16.49
CA GLY A 101 16.31 0.89 -17.82
C GLY A 101 14.79 1.01 -17.85
N GLY A 102 14.24 0.98 -19.05
CA GLY A 102 12.83 1.17 -19.35
C GLY A 102 11.93 -0.05 -19.10
N PRO A 103 10.72 -0.02 -19.69
CA PRO A 103 9.74 -1.11 -19.52
C PRO A 103 10.25 -2.48 -19.97
N GLU A 104 11.10 -2.55 -21.00
CA GLU A 104 11.71 -3.81 -21.47
C GLU A 104 12.63 -4.43 -20.43
N THR A 105 13.46 -3.57 -19.77
CA THR A 105 14.28 -4.01 -18.63
C THR A 105 13.38 -4.49 -17.48
N GLY A 106 12.25 -3.81 -17.23
CA GLY A 106 11.26 -4.23 -16.23
C GLY A 106 10.67 -5.61 -16.53
N ALA A 107 10.34 -5.89 -17.77
CA ALA A 107 9.82 -7.18 -18.19
C ALA A 107 10.88 -8.29 -18.05
N ALA A 108 12.11 -8.03 -18.52
CA ALA A 108 13.23 -8.96 -18.35
C ALA A 108 13.55 -9.22 -16.87
N PHE A 109 13.54 -8.16 -16.04
CA PHE A 109 13.73 -8.27 -14.60
C PHE A 109 12.69 -9.18 -13.93
N ALA A 110 11.41 -9.01 -14.29
CA ALA A 110 10.32 -9.80 -13.73
C ALA A 110 10.36 -11.29 -14.13
N SER A 111 11.09 -11.64 -15.18
CA SER A 111 11.27 -13.03 -15.65
C SER A 111 12.47 -13.74 -15.00
N LEU A 112 13.28 -13.05 -14.20
CA LEU A 112 14.37 -13.67 -13.46
C LEU A 112 13.84 -14.59 -12.35
N ALA A 113 14.58 -15.66 -12.07
CA ALA A 113 14.22 -16.62 -11.04
C ALA A 113 14.61 -16.11 -9.64
N PHE A 114 13.87 -15.12 -9.15
CA PHE A 114 14.01 -14.66 -7.77
C PHE A 114 13.33 -15.60 -6.78
N ASP A 115 13.80 -15.61 -5.54
CA ASP A 115 13.15 -16.30 -4.43
C ASP A 115 11.95 -15.49 -3.89
N HIS A 116 11.90 -14.17 -4.18
CA HIS A 116 10.77 -13.29 -3.96
C HIS A 116 10.86 -12.05 -4.84
N LEU A 117 9.73 -11.53 -5.30
CA LEU A 117 9.67 -10.29 -6.10
C LEU A 117 8.66 -9.32 -5.50
N LEU A 118 9.15 -8.13 -5.10
CA LEU A 118 8.28 -7.02 -4.71
C LEU A 118 8.14 -6.04 -5.87
N PHE A 119 6.92 -5.66 -6.14
CA PHE A 119 6.56 -4.67 -7.16
C PHE A 119 5.66 -3.59 -6.58
N THR A 120 6.01 -2.33 -6.83
CA THR A 120 5.15 -1.17 -6.55
C THR A 120 4.77 -0.48 -7.87
N GLY A 121 3.47 -0.31 -8.12
CA GLY A 121 2.99 0.35 -9.35
C GLY A 121 1.50 0.16 -9.61
N SER A 122 1.08 0.28 -10.88
CA SER A 122 -0.32 0.15 -11.24
C SER A 122 -0.81 -1.30 -11.23
N THR A 123 -2.09 -1.52 -10.91
CA THR A 123 -2.74 -2.85 -10.92
C THR A 123 -2.57 -3.57 -12.27
N ARG A 124 -2.62 -2.82 -13.38
CA ARG A 124 -2.41 -3.38 -14.72
C ARG A 124 -1.01 -3.98 -14.88
N VAL A 125 0.02 -3.26 -14.47
CA VAL A 125 1.41 -3.73 -14.54
C VAL A 125 1.66 -4.84 -13.50
N GLY A 126 1.12 -4.73 -12.29
CA GLY A 126 1.22 -5.78 -11.26
C GLY A 126 0.72 -7.14 -11.73
N LYS A 127 -0.37 -7.17 -12.52
CA LYS A 127 -0.84 -8.42 -13.16
C LYS A 127 0.15 -9.00 -14.17
N LEU A 128 0.89 -8.17 -14.91
CA LEU A 128 1.92 -8.64 -15.84
C LEU A 128 3.14 -9.17 -15.07
N ILE A 129 3.57 -8.48 -14.03
CA ILE A 129 4.65 -8.92 -13.13
C ILE A 129 4.32 -10.29 -12.51
N MET A 130 3.11 -10.43 -11.96
CA MET A 130 2.67 -11.70 -11.37
C MET A 130 2.66 -12.86 -12.38
N ARG A 131 2.23 -12.61 -13.62
CA ARG A 131 2.27 -13.61 -14.69
C ARG A 131 3.71 -14.03 -15.02
N SER A 132 4.61 -13.06 -15.17
CA SER A 132 6.02 -13.34 -15.45
C SER A 132 6.68 -14.11 -14.30
N ALA A 133 6.46 -13.71 -13.06
CA ALA A 133 6.99 -14.39 -11.87
C ALA A 133 6.48 -15.83 -11.72
N SER A 134 5.26 -16.12 -12.19
CA SER A 134 4.66 -17.45 -12.08
C SER A 134 5.40 -18.55 -12.86
N GLU A 135 6.12 -18.20 -13.93
CA GLU A 135 6.91 -19.14 -14.72
C GLU A 135 8.05 -19.77 -13.88
N ASN A 136 8.55 -19.05 -12.89
CA ASN A 136 9.59 -19.52 -11.96
C ASN A 136 9.05 -19.89 -10.58
N LEU A 137 7.71 -19.90 -10.38
CA LEU A 137 7.07 -20.04 -9.06
C LEU A 137 7.56 -19.00 -8.05
N THR A 138 8.01 -17.83 -8.51
CA THR A 138 8.48 -16.75 -7.65
C THR A 138 7.30 -16.13 -6.89
N PRO A 139 7.30 -16.15 -5.55
CA PRO A 139 6.29 -15.46 -4.75
C PRO A 139 6.38 -13.95 -4.98
N VAL A 140 5.23 -13.27 -4.98
CA VAL A 140 5.19 -11.82 -5.20
C VAL A 140 4.55 -11.07 -4.04
N THR A 141 5.09 -9.88 -3.73
CA THR A 141 4.41 -8.83 -2.98
C THR A 141 4.08 -7.72 -3.96
N LEU A 142 2.80 -7.36 -4.05
CA LEU A 142 2.32 -6.35 -4.99
C LEU A 142 1.73 -5.17 -4.20
N GLU A 143 2.38 -4.01 -4.32
CA GLU A 143 1.93 -2.75 -3.77
C GLU A 143 1.32 -1.91 -4.90
N LEU A 144 0.00 -1.91 -4.96
CA LEU A 144 -0.74 -1.33 -6.06
C LEU A 144 -1.49 -0.08 -5.56
N GLY A 145 -2.31 0.50 -6.41
CA GLY A 145 -3.11 1.65 -6.05
C GLY A 145 -4.56 1.27 -5.74
N GLY A 146 -5.44 2.19 -6.01
CA GLY A 146 -6.87 2.02 -5.87
C GLY A 146 -7.59 3.33 -5.60
N LYS A 147 -8.91 3.28 -5.49
CA LYS A 147 -9.71 4.46 -5.17
C LYS A 147 -9.93 4.54 -3.66
N SER A 148 -8.98 5.15 -2.96
CA SER A 148 -9.00 5.31 -1.49
C SER A 148 -10.08 6.31 -1.06
N PRO A 149 -11.16 5.88 -0.36
CA PRO A 149 -12.23 6.76 0.08
C PRO A 149 -11.84 7.56 1.32
N ALA A 150 -12.31 8.80 1.41
CA ALA A 150 -12.35 9.57 2.64
C ALA A 150 -13.83 9.77 3.05
N LEU A 151 -14.29 9.05 4.07
CA LEU A 151 -15.65 9.10 4.56
C LEU A 151 -15.74 10.03 5.76
N VAL A 152 -16.56 11.08 5.67
CA VAL A 152 -16.76 12.08 6.71
C VAL A 152 -18.13 11.89 7.33
N HIS A 153 -18.19 11.50 8.61
CA HIS A 153 -19.47 11.40 9.33
C HIS A 153 -20.12 12.78 9.48
N ARG A 154 -21.44 12.83 9.43
CA ARG A 154 -22.22 14.08 9.53
C ARG A 154 -21.91 14.93 10.76
N ASP A 155 -21.57 14.30 11.89
CA ASP A 155 -21.28 14.97 13.15
C ASP A 155 -19.80 15.43 13.26
N PHE A 156 -18.96 15.08 12.30
CA PHE A 156 -17.56 15.51 12.32
C PHE A 156 -17.43 16.92 11.72
N PRO A 157 -16.63 17.84 12.33
CA PRO A 157 -16.49 19.19 11.83
C PRO A 157 -15.99 19.25 10.38
N ALA A 158 -16.82 19.73 9.46
CA ALA A 158 -16.53 19.80 8.02
C ALA A 158 -15.24 20.56 7.71
N GLN A 159 -14.95 21.64 8.42
CA GLN A 159 -13.72 22.42 8.27
C GLN A 159 -12.47 21.58 8.54
N MET A 160 -12.49 20.78 9.60
CA MET A 160 -11.35 19.96 9.99
C MET A 160 -11.16 18.79 8.99
N ALA A 161 -12.24 18.13 8.62
CA ALA A 161 -12.19 17.03 7.64
C ALA A 161 -11.68 17.55 6.29
N ALA A 162 -12.25 18.65 5.78
CA ALA A 162 -11.86 19.26 4.52
C ALA A 162 -10.37 19.65 4.51
N GLY A 163 -9.88 20.26 5.58
CA GLY A 163 -8.46 20.64 5.71
C GLY A 163 -7.52 19.44 5.63
N ARG A 164 -7.82 18.35 6.37
CA ARG A 164 -7.01 17.12 6.40
C ARG A 164 -7.10 16.33 5.10
N ILE A 165 -8.29 16.25 4.51
CA ILE A 165 -8.49 15.56 3.23
C ILE A 165 -7.75 16.30 2.11
N MET A 166 -7.85 17.62 2.05
CA MET A 166 -7.14 18.41 1.04
C MET A 166 -5.62 18.34 1.22
N ALA A 167 -5.12 18.37 2.47
CA ALA A 167 -3.69 18.18 2.73
C ALA A 167 -3.20 16.83 2.19
N GLY A 168 -3.89 15.73 2.52
CA GLY A 168 -3.54 14.41 2.01
C GLY A 168 -3.75 14.26 0.51
N LYS A 169 -4.77 14.91 -0.06
CA LYS A 169 -5.02 14.91 -1.50
C LYS A 169 -3.95 15.65 -2.28
N LEU A 170 -3.50 16.78 -1.78
CA LEU A 170 -2.57 17.65 -2.50
C LEU A 170 -1.09 17.32 -2.23
N TYR A 171 -0.81 16.42 -1.29
CA TYR A 171 0.54 15.91 -1.11
C TYR A 171 1.04 15.27 -2.40
N ASN A 172 2.19 15.72 -2.90
CA ASN A 172 2.74 15.33 -4.20
C ASN A 172 1.75 15.53 -5.38
N ALA A 173 0.90 16.58 -5.33
CA ALA A 173 -0.19 16.84 -6.27
C ALA A 173 -1.12 15.63 -6.49
N GLY A 174 -1.38 14.85 -5.46
CA GLY A 174 -2.23 13.66 -5.51
C GLY A 174 -1.61 12.45 -6.19
N GLN A 175 -0.34 12.49 -6.56
CA GLN A 175 0.40 11.38 -7.17
C GLN A 175 0.90 10.41 -6.09
N THR A 176 -0.03 9.91 -5.28
CA THR A 176 0.21 9.08 -4.09
C THR A 176 -0.81 7.95 -4.06
N CYS A 177 -0.36 6.70 -3.95
CA CYS A 177 -1.22 5.51 -3.98
C CYS A 177 -2.27 5.46 -2.85
N ILE A 178 -2.03 6.19 -1.78
CA ILE A 178 -2.95 6.36 -0.65
C ILE A 178 -3.54 7.78 -0.55
N ALA A 179 -3.38 8.65 -1.56
CA ALA A 179 -4.11 9.93 -1.55
C ALA A 179 -5.62 9.68 -1.49
N PRO A 180 -6.41 10.47 -0.75
CA PRO A 180 -7.86 10.43 -0.86
C PRO A 180 -8.27 10.54 -2.33
N ASP A 181 -8.86 9.47 -2.89
CA ASP A 181 -9.20 9.45 -4.31
C ASP A 181 -10.60 10.02 -4.57
N TYR A 182 -11.51 9.86 -3.61
CA TYR A 182 -12.80 10.55 -3.54
C TYR A 182 -13.20 10.75 -2.08
N ALA A 183 -14.11 11.70 -1.82
CA ALA A 183 -14.67 11.92 -0.50
C ALA A 183 -16.17 11.62 -0.47
N LEU A 184 -16.60 10.92 0.58
CA LEU A 184 -17.99 10.67 0.92
C LEU A 184 -18.39 11.68 2.01
N VAL A 185 -19.35 12.54 1.72
CA VAL A 185 -19.83 13.56 2.65
C VAL A 185 -21.37 13.48 2.77
N HIS A 186 -21.91 13.73 3.96
CA HIS A 186 -23.36 13.79 4.13
C HIS A 186 -23.95 14.87 3.22
N ALA A 187 -25.11 14.59 2.61
CA ALA A 187 -25.74 15.48 1.62
C ALA A 187 -25.87 16.92 2.14
N ASP A 188 -26.32 17.09 3.40
CA ASP A 188 -26.50 18.40 4.02
C ASP A 188 -25.21 19.17 4.27
N ALA A 189 -24.05 18.47 4.30
CA ALA A 189 -22.74 19.06 4.59
C ALA A 189 -21.92 19.35 3.32
N ARG A 190 -22.40 18.96 2.12
CA ARG A 190 -21.64 19.08 0.87
C ARG A 190 -21.14 20.49 0.60
N ASP A 191 -22.03 21.47 0.60
CA ASP A 191 -21.68 22.84 0.22
C ASP A 191 -20.72 23.48 1.25
N GLU A 192 -20.91 23.16 2.52
CA GLU A 192 -20.00 23.57 3.58
C GLU A 192 -18.62 22.91 3.41
N PHE A 193 -18.56 21.62 3.09
CA PHE A 193 -17.31 20.91 2.81
C PHE A 193 -16.58 21.51 1.60
N VAL A 194 -17.28 21.78 0.49
CA VAL A 194 -16.70 22.43 -0.71
C VAL A 194 -16.07 23.77 -0.37
N ARG A 195 -16.79 24.60 0.40
CA ARG A 195 -16.28 25.91 0.85
C ARG A 195 -14.99 25.77 1.67
N PHE A 196 -14.94 24.87 2.64
CA PHE A 196 -13.76 24.67 3.49
C PHE A 196 -12.62 23.98 2.73
N ALA A 197 -12.90 23.03 1.86
CA ALA A 197 -11.90 22.38 1.02
C ALA A 197 -11.22 23.37 0.07
N SER A 198 -12.00 24.27 -0.54
CA SER A 198 -11.49 25.33 -1.40
C SER A 198 -10.62 26.32 -0.61
N ALA A 199 -11.07 26.72 0.58
CA ALA A 199 -10.31 27.63 1.45
C ALA A 199 -8.99 26.98 1.90
N ALA A 200 -9.02 25.70 2.28
CA ALA A 200 -7.83 24.96 2.70
C ALA A 200 -6.81 24.82 1.57
N ALA A 201 -7.26 24.45 0.36
CA ALA A 201 -6.37 24.35 -0.80
C ALA A 201 -5.74 25.69 -1.17
N THR A 202 -6.53 26.78 -1.15
CA THR A 202 -6.05 28.14 -1.43
C THR A 202 -5.04 28.61 -0.38
N ALA A 203 -5.27 28.27 0.90
CA ALA A 203 -4.34 28.63 1.98
C ALA A 203 -3.01 27.89 1.87
N MET A 204 -3.04 26.59 1.49
CA MET A 204 -1.83 25.80 1.28
C MET A 204 -1.06 26.23 0.02
N TYR A 205 -1.77 26.55 -1.06
CA TYR A 205 -1.18 26.88 -2.35
C TYR A 205 -1.82 28.15 -2.92
N PRO A 206 -1.41 29.33 -2.45
CA PRO A 206 -1.93 30.61 -2.95
C PRO A 206 -1.51 30.92 -4.40
N SER A 207 -0.46 30.27 -4.88
CA SER A 207 -0.03 30.19 -6.28
C SER A 207 0.33 28.74 -6.62
N LEU A 208 0.41 28.38 -7.89
CA LEU A 208 0.66 27.02 -8.34
C LEU A 208 1.93 26.92 -9.22
N VAL A 209 2.03 27.76 -10.26
CA VAL A 209 3.07 27.66 -11.29
C VAL A 209 4.43 28.11 -10.76
N ALA A 210 4.45 29.24 -10.07
CA ALA A 210 5.66 29.80 -9.45
C ALA A 210 5.92 29.28 -8.04
N ASN A 211 5.07 28.38 -7.53
CA ASN A 211 5.16 27.88 -6.15
C ASN A 211 6.10 26.66 -6.09
N PRO A 212 7.22 26.71 -5.36
CA PRO A 212 8.15 25.60 -5.23
C PRO A 212 7.57 24.44 -4.42
N ASP A 213 6.52 24.67 -3.61
CA ASP A 213 5.89 23.65 -2.78
C ASP A 213 4.82 22.85 -3.54
N PHE A 214 4.38 23.33 -4.73
CA PHE A 214 3.39 22.63 -5.54
C PHE A 214 4.04 21.73 -6.58
N THR A 215 3.84 20.43 -6.46
CA THR A 215 4.43 19.41 -7.33
C THR A 215 3.78 19.40 -8.71
N ARG A 216 4.59 19.29 -9.76
CA ARG A 216 4.12 19.12 -11.14
C ARG A 216 3.74 17.66 -11.42
N ILE A 217 2.88 17.46 -12.41
CA ILE A 217 2.57 16.12 -12.90
C ILE A 217 3.82 15.53 -13.58
N ILE A 218 4.10 14.27 -13.32
CA ILE A 218 5.38 13.61 -13.67
C ILE A 218 5.74 13.74 -15.14
N ASN A 219 4.79 13.54 -16.04
CA ASN A 219 4.99 13.66 -17.48
C ASN A 219 3.73 14.12 -18.21
N LEU A 220 3.84 14.33 -19.51
CA LEU A 220 2.78 14.86 -20.34
C LEU A 220 1.60 13.88 -20.51
N ASP A 221 1.88 12.57 -20.58
CA ASP A 221 0.84 11.55 -20.76
C ASP A 221 -0.06 11.49 -19.51
N HIS A 222 0.52 11.54 -18.31
CA HIS A 222 -0.25 11.63 -17.05
C HIS A 222 -1.02 12.95 -16.96
N TYR A 223 -0.43 14.06 -17.41
CA TYR A 223 -1.12 15.36 -17.44
C TYR A 223 -2.35 15.31 -18.37
N ARG A 224 -2.19 14.82 -19.59
CA ARG A 224 -3.29 14.68 -20.57
C ARG A 224 -4.39 13.74 -20.06
N ARG A 225 -4.00 12.61 -19.47
CA ARG A 225 -4.96 11.69 -18.84
C ARG A 225 -5.79 12.39 -17.75
N LEU A 226 -5.16 13.14 -16.86
CA LEU A 226 -5.87 13.87 -15.82
C LEU A 226 -6.80 14.95 -16.39
N ARG A 227 -6.38 15.66 -17.44
CA ARG A 227 -7.24 16.60 -18.15
C ARG A 227 -8.45 15.90 -18.77
N SER A 228 -8.25 14.74 -19.39
CA SER A 228 -9.37 13.98 -19.97
C SER A 228 -10.37 13.48 -18.94
N LEU A 229 -9.95 13.18 -17.69
CA LEU A 229 -10.86 12.85 -16.60
C LEU A 229 -11.77 14.04 -16.25
N VAL A 230 -11.22 15.25 -16.22
CA VAL A 230 -12.01 16.46 -15.95
C VAL A 230 -13.00 16.74 -17.08
N GLU A 231 -12.58 16.60 -18.33
CA GLU A 231 -13.42 16.82 -19.51
C GLU A 231 -14.55 15.79 -19.63
N ASP A 232 -14.23 14.51 -19.37
CA ASP A 232 -15.24 13.45 -19.31
C ASP A 232 -16.28 13.73 -18.22
N ALA A 233 -15.85 14.09 -17.03
CA ALA A 233 -16.75 14.42 -15.92
C ALA A 233 -17.68 15.60 -16.27
N ARG A 234 -17.12 16.69 -16.81
CA ARG A 234 -17.92 17.87 -17.27
C ARG A 234 -18.93 17.49 -18.34
N SER A 235 -18.51 16.74 -19.34
CA SER A 235 -19.39 16.32 -20.44
C SER A 235 -20.55 15.45 -20.00
N LYS A 236 -20.39 14.75 -18.86
CA LYS A 236 -21.40 13.89 -18.24
C LYS A 236 -22.20 14.58 -17.13
N GLY A 237 -22.02 15.90 -16.95
CA GLY A 237 -22.83 16.72 -16.05
C GLY A 237 -22.25 16.94 -14.64
N ALA A 238 -21.01 16.58 -14.38
CA ALA A 238 -20.35 16.95 -13.13
C ALA A 238 -20.07 18.47 -13.09
N GLU A 239 -20.26 19.05 -11.94
CA GLU A 239 -19.78 20.40 -11.63
C GLU A 239 -18.30 20.30 -11.22
N VAL A 240 -17.47 21.18 -11.76
CA VAL A 240 -16.01 21.19 -11.54
C VAL A 240 -15.56 22.57 -11.10
N LEU A 241 -15.01 22.65 -9.90
CA LEU A 241 -14.40 23.85 -9.35
C LEU A 241 -12.88 23.69 -9.38
N GLU A 242 -12.21 24.34 -10.34
CA GLU A 242 -10.76 24.43 -10.38
C GLU A 242 -10.26 25.49 -9.39
N LEU A 243 -9.27 25.13 -8.60
CA LEU A 243 -8.68 25.97 -7.54
C LEU A 243 -7.35 26.53 -8.03
N ASN A 244 -7.42 27.70 -8.64
CA ASN A 244 -6.27 28.48 -9.13
C ASN A 244 -6.39 29.92 -8.64
N PRO A 245 -6.08 30.19 -7.36
CA PRO A 245 -6.36 31.47 -6.72
C PRO A 245 -5.60 32.64 -7.37
N ALA A 246 -4.39 32.43 -7.83
CA ALA A 246 -3.58 33.43 -8.51
C ALA A 246 -3.90 33.58 -10.02
N ARG A 247 -4.84 32.78 -10.57
CA ARG A 247 -5.22 32.76 -11.98
C ARG A 247 -4.02 32.60 -12.93
N GLU A 248 -3.07 31.78 -12.52
CA GLU A 248 -1.86 31.51 -13.30
C GLU A 248 -2.17 30.64 -14.54
N ILE A 249 -1.33 30.76 -15.56
CA ILE A 249 -1.45 29.94 -16.77
C ILE A 249 -0.85 28.55 -16.48
N ALA A 250 -1.70 27.62 -16.11
CA ALA A 250 -1.38 26.22 -15.94
C ALA A 250 -1.67 25.46 -17.24
N ASN A 251 -0.67 24.82 -17.82
CA ASN A 251 -0.76 24.17 -19.12
C ASN A 251 0.17 22.95 -19.24
N GLU A 252 0.22 22.36 -20.44
CA GLU A 252 1.07 21.20 -20.75
C GLU A 252 2.57 21.49 -20.62
N ASP A 253 3.03 22.69 -20.93
CA ASP A 253 4.46 23.04 -20.92
C ASP A 253 5.02 23.01 -19.50
N ASN A 254 4.26 23.57 -18.52
CA ASN A 254 4.66 23.56 -17.13
C ASN A 254 4.16 22.35 -16.36
N ARG A 255 3.26 21.56 -16.92
CA ARG A 255 2.63 20.36 -16.31
C ARG A 255 2.03 20.62 -14.92
N VAL A 256 1.63 21.85 -14.66
CA VAL A 256 0.89 22.22 -13.46
C VAL A 256 -0.59 21.97 -13.73
N LEU A 257 -1.20 21.09 -12.95
CA LEU A 257 -2.63 20.85 -13.00
C LEU A 257 -3.27 21.48 -11.75
N PRO A 258 -4.15 22.48 -11.91
CA PRO A 258 -4.84 23.05 -10.78
C PRO A 258 -5.63 21.97 -10.01
N PRO A 259 -5.63 22.00 -8.67
CA PRO A 259 -6.51 21.17 -7.89
C PRO A 259 -7.97 21.43 -8.29
N ALA A 260 -8.79 20.38 -8.28
CA ALA A 260 -10.21 20.54 -8.57
C ALA A 260 -11.10 19.68 -7.66
N LEU A 261 -12.20 20.28 -7.24
CA LEU A 261 -13.33 19.59 -6.59
C LEU A 261 -14.38 19.29 -7.66
N LEU A 262 -14.90 18.06 -7.64
CA LEU A 262 -15.94 17.62 -8.57
C LEU A 262 -17.13 17.11 -7.77
N TRP A 263 -18.35 17.55 -8.08
CA TRP A 263 -19.58 17.01 -7.47
C TRP A 263 -20.63 16.73 -8.53
N ASN A 264 -21.74 16.13 -8.15
CA ASN A 264 -22.70 15.51 -9.05
C ASN A 264 -22.04 14.43 -9.94
N VAL A 265 -21.03 13.77 -9.40
CA VAL A 265 -20.33 12.68 -10.09
C VAL A 265 -21.16 11.40 -10.09
N THR A 266 -21.03 10.62 -11.17
CA THR A 266 -21.67 9.32 -11.32
C THR A 266 -20.64 8.23 -11.60
N ASP A 267 -21.00 6.98 -11.35
CA ASP A 267 -20.14 5.82 -11.58
C ASP A 267 -19.78 5.61 -13.06
N GLN A 268 -20.48 6.28 -13.99
CA GLN A 268 -20.19 6.23 -15.42
C GLN A 268 -19.07 7.20 -15.85
N MET A 269 -18.68 8.10 -14.97
CA MET A 269 -17.58 9.04 -15.22
C MET A 269 -16.24 8.35 -15.00
N ALA A 270 -15.28 8.55 -15.90
CA ALA A 270 -13.96 7.94 -15.83
C ALA A 270 -13.23 8.25 -14.51
N VAL A 271 -13.42 9.45 -13.96
CA VAL A 271 -12.88 9.88 -12.68
C VAL A 271 -13.35 9.01 -11.50
N MET A 272 -14.48 8.30 -11.64
CA MET A 272 -15.01 7.37 -10.64
C MET A 272 -14.68 5.90 -10.93
N GLN A 273 -14.17 5.57 -12.12
CA GLN A 273 -13.88 4.19 -12.53
C GLN A 273 -12.41 3.80 -12.34
N GLU A 274 -11.49 4.75 -12.53
CA GLU A 274 -10.06 4.51 -12.38
C GLU A 274 -9.45 5.34 -11.24
N GLU A 275 -8.29 4.91 -10.74
CA GLU A 275 -7.48 5.68 -9.79
C GLU A 275 -7.04 7.00 -10.43
N ILE A 276 -7.31 8.11 -9.74
CA ILE A 276 -7.03 9.45 -10.30
C ILE A 276 -5.53 9.71 -10.37
N PHE A 277 -4.80 9.49 -9.29
CA PHE A 277 -3.37 9.75 -9.19
C PHE A 277 -2.99 11.19 -9.61
N GLY A 278 -3.75 12.13 -9.08
CA GLY A 278 -3.66 13.57 -9.41
C GLY A 278 -4.50 14.43 -8.47
N PRO A 279 -4.46 15.77 -8.60
CA PRO A 279 -5.04 16.70 -7.64
C PRO A 279 -6.55 16.93 -7.85
N LEU A 280 -7.29 15.92 -8.25
CA LEU A 280 -8.74 15.96 -8.45
C LEU A 280 -9.44 15.22 -7.32
N LEU A 281 -10.44 15.82 -6.70
CA LEU A 281 -11.22 15.23 -5.61
C LEU A 281 -12.70 15.20 -5.94
N PRO A 282 -13.24 14.07 -6.42
CA PRO A 282 -14.67 13.84 -6.53
C PRO A 282 -15.33 13.78 -5.15
N LEU A 283 -16.53 14.38 -5.04
CA LEU A 283 -17.37 14.35 -3.87
C LEU A 283 -18.62 13.53 -4.18
N VAL A 284 -18.85 12.49 -3.40
CA VAL A 284 -20.05 11.64 -3.42
C VAL A 284 -20.85 11.96 -2.18
N THR A 285 -22.14 12.24 -2.34
CA THR A 285 -23.03 12.48 -1.21
C THR A 285 -23.71 11.20 -0.75
N TYR A 286 -23.98 11.10 0.54
CA TYR A 286 -24.72 10.01 1.15
C TYR A 286 -25.75 10.55 2.17
N SER A 287 -26.77 9.79 2.47
CA SER A 287 -27.83 10.14 3.43
C SER A 287 -27.73 9.35 4.74
N SER A 288 -27.12 8.18 4.72
CA SER A 288 -26.89 7.35 5.91
C SER A 288 -25.51 6.69 5.88
N LEU A 289 -24.97 6.39 7.07
CA LEU A 289 -23.67 5.71 7.18
C LEU A 289 -23.69 4.32 6.49
N ASP A 290 -24.83 3.61 6.57
CA ASP A 290 -24.99 2.32 5.90
C ASP A 290 -24.91 2.43 4.38
N GLU A 291 -25.49 3.49 3.79
CA GLU A 291 -25.35 3.79 2.37
C GLU A 291 -23.89 4.06 2.00
N ALA A 292 -23.18 4.86 2.80
CA ALA A 292 -21.77 5.16 2.56
C ALA A 292 -20.89 3.90 2.64
N ILE A 293 -21.11 3.05 3.63
CA ILE A 293 -20.39 1.77 3.77
C ILE A 293 -20.70 0.84 2.60
N ALA A 294 -21.97 0.74 2.19
CA ALA A 294 -22.39 -0.06 1.04
C ALA A 294 -21.72 0.43 -0.25
N TYR A 295 -21.64 1.76 -0.42
CA TYR A 295 -20.95 2.37 -1.56
C TYR A 295 -19.46 2.02 -1.60
N VAL A 296 -18.76 2.07 -0.46
CA VAL A 296 -17.35 1.65 -0.36
C VAL A 296 -17.21 0.17 -0.71
N ASN A 297 -18.06 -0.69 -0.15
CA ASN A 297 -17.99 -2.14 -0.34
C ASN A 297 -18.38 -2.61 -1.76
N SER A 298 -19.14 -1.80 -2.51
CA SER A 298 -19.49 -2.09 -3.90
C SER A 298 -18.32 -1.91 -4.87
N ARG A 299 -17.19 -1.36 -4.40
CA ARG A 299 -16.00 -1.04 -5.18
C ARG A 299 -14.85 -2.01 -4.93
N PRO A 300 -13.88 -2.07 -5.84
CA PRO A 300 -12.64 -2.78 -5.58
C PRO A 300 -11.97 -2.30 -4.29
N ARG A 301 -11.48 -3.24 -3.48
CA ARG A 301 -10.87 -2.96 -2.18
C ARG A 301 -9.70 -1.99 -2.32
N PRO A 302 -9.73 -0.84 -1.62
CA PRO A 302 -8.71 0.20 -1.75
C PRO A 302 -7.45 -0.14 -0.94
N LEU A 303 -6.34 0.51 -1.28
CA LEU A 303 -5.11 0.44 -0.49
C LEU A 303 -5.26 1.17 0.85
N ALA A 304 -5.99 2.30 0.89
CA ALA A 304 -6.28 3.01 2.12
C ALA A 304 -7.75 3.39 2.22
N LEU A 305 -8.23 3.54 3.45
CA LEU A 305 -9.54 4.09 3.80
C LEU A 305 -9.35 5.13 4.91
N TYR A 306 -10.08 6.23 4.81
CA TYR A 306 -10.07 7.32 5.79
C TYR A 306 -11.45 7.51 6.36
N TYR A 307 -11.55 7.57 7.69
CA TYR A 307 -12.82 7.79 8.37
C TYR A 307 -12.71 8.91 9.39
N PHE A 308 -13.63 9.86 9.29
CA PHE A 308 -13.68 11.03 10.16
C PHE A 308 -14.88 10.95 11.08
N ASP A 309 -14.68 10.54 12.32
CA ASP A 309 -15.69 10.40 13.36
C ASP A 309 -15.04 10.35 14.75
N TYR A 310 -15.67 10.95 15.74
CA TYR A 310 -15.24 10.87 17.15
C TYR A 310 -15.90 9.74 17.94
N SER A 311 -16.91 9.07 17.41
CA SER A 311 -17.56 7.95 18.06
C SER A 311 -16.78 6.65 17.88
N SER A 312 -16.12 6.18 18.93
CA SER A 312 -15.38 4.91 18.90
C SER A 312 -16.26 3.74 18.44
N LYS A 313 -17.56 3.72 18.85
CA LYS A 313 -18.49 2.67 18.45
C LYS A 313 -18.70 2.65 16.91
N ARG A 314 -18.88 3.82 16.29
CA ARG A 314 -19.06 3.89 14.84
C ARG A 314 -17.75 3.62 14.09
N VAL A 315 -16.60 3.99 14.69
CA VAL A 315 -15.29 3.64 14.14
C VAL A 315 -15.12 2.13 14.09
N GLU A 316 -15.37 1.43 15.19
CA GLU A 316 -15.26 -0.03 15.24
C GLU A 316 -16.26 -0.70 14.28
N ASP A 317 -17.52 -0.24 14.22
CA ASP A 317 -18.52 -0.75 13.28
C ASP A 317 -18.06 -0.61 11.82
N LEU A 318 -17.45 0.54 11.44
CA LEU A 318 -16.90 0.72 10.10
C LEU A 318 -15.71 -0.21 9.84
N LEU A 319 -14.79 -0.37 10.80
CA LEU A 319 -13.64 -1.24 10.68
C LEU A 319 -14.04 -2.71 10.48
N GLU A 320 -15.09 -3.17 11.17
CA GLU A 320 -15.62 -4.53 11.01
C GLU A 320 -16.33 -4.74 9.67
N ARG A 321 -16.97 -3.70 9.12
CA ARG A 321 -17.81 -3.79 7.93
C ARG A 321 -17.12 -3.46 6.63
N THR A 322 -15.86 -2.99 6.66
CA THR A 322 -15.10 -2.61 5.46
C THR A 322 -13.77 -3.35 5.39
N VAL A 323 -13.24 -3.51 4.17
CA VAL A 323 -11.92 -4.12 3.95
C VAL A 323 -11.07 -3.20 3.09
N SER A 324 -9.89 -2.82 3.59
CA SER A 324 -8.86 -2.04 2.89
C SER A 324 -7.47 -2.52 3.26
N GLY A 325 -6.43 -2.04 2.59
CA GLY A 325 -5.05 -2.30 2.99
C GLY A 325 -4.71 -1.70 4.35
N GLY A 326 -5.10 -0.45 4.57
CA GLY A 326 -4.92 0.24 5.84
C GLY A 326 -5.99 1.30 6.10
N VAL A 327 -6.11 1.76 7.34
CA VAL A 327 -7.06 2.81 7.75
C VAL A 327 -6.36 3.89 8.55
N THR A 328 -6.71 5.15 8.29
CA THR A 328 -6.41 6.25 9.21
C THR A 328 -7.72 6.88 9.69
N VAL A 329 -7.90 6.97 10.99
CA VAL A 329 -9.07 7.62 11.61
C VAL A 329 -8.75 9.07 11.92
N ASN A 330 -9.67 9.96 11.55
CA ASN A 330 -9.60 11.40 11.79
C ASN A 330 -8.42 12.14 11.13
N ASP A 331 -7.75 11.50 10.20
CA ASP A 331 -6.72 12.10 9.35
C ASP A 331 -6.55 11.29 8.05
N THR A 332 -5.55 11.62 7.24
CA THR A 332 -5.21 10.92 6.01
C THR A 332 -3.74 10.49 6.01
N ILE A 333 -3.39 9.46 5.24
CA ILE A 333 -2.01 9.03 4.94
C ILE A 333 -1.21 8.49 6.15
N LEU A 334 -1.42 8.95 7.37
CA LEU A 334 -0.53 8.77 8.52
C LEU A 334 -0.24 7.31 8.92
N HIS A 335 -1.05 6.33 8.51
CA HIS A 335 -0.78 4.92 8.79
C HIS A 335 0.51 4.41 8.14
N ILE A 336 0.91 4.94 6.94
CA ILE A 336 2.16 4.55 6.29
C ILE A 336 3.41 5.03 7.06
N ALA A 337 3.27 6.09 7.86
CA ALA A 337 4.37 6.63 8.64
C ALA A 337 4.69 5.82 9.92
N GLN A 338 3.85 4.84 10.24
CA GLN A 338 4.01 4.01 11.44
C GLN A 338 4.83 2.77 11.08
N ASN A 339 6.06 2.68 11.60
CA ASN A 339 6.97 1.58 11.28
C ASN A 339 6.52 0.20 11.78
N ASP A 340 5.65 0.15 12.80
CA ASP A 340 5.12 -1.09 13.38
C ASP A 340 3.74 -1.50 12.82
N LEU A 341 3.20 -0.73 11.85
CA LEU A 341 2.01 -1.13 11.11
C LEU A 341 2.39 -1.79 9.80
N PRO A 342 1.78 -2.94 9.44
CA PRO A 342 1.94 -3.51 8.11
C PRO A 342 1.42 -2.54 7.05
N PHE A 343 2.14 -2.40 5.96
CA PHE A 343 1.69 -1.65 4.81
C PHE A 343 1.57 -2.58 3.61
N GLY A 344 0.38 -2.65 3.03
CA GLY A 344 0.09 -3.48 1.88
C GLY A 344 -1.39 -3.50 1.53
N GLY A 345 -1.68 -3.85 0.28
CA GLY A 345 -3.03 -3.88 -0.27
C GLY A 345 -3.75 -5.23 -0.11
N VAL A 346 -4.99 -5.27 -0.58
CA VAL A 346 -5.83 -6.46 -0.59
C VAL A 346 -6.63 -6.57 -1.90
N GLY A 347 -6.56 -7.71 -2.56
CA GLY A 347 -7.24 -7.92 -3.84
C GLY A 347 -6.69 -7.04 -4.96
N SER A 348 -7.48 -6.08 -5.46
CA SER A 348 -7.05 -5.18 -6.56
C SER A 348 -6.00 -4.16 -6.14
N SER A 349 -5.89 -3.85 -4.85
CA SER A 349 -4.89 -2.92 -4.32
C SER A 349 -3.56 -3.59 -3.95
N GLY A 350 -3.48 -4.92 -4.00
CA GLY A 350 -2.22 -5.63 -3.80
C GLY A 350 -2.34 -6.96 -3.07
N MET A 351 -1.19 -7.52 -2.75
CA MET A 351 -1.03 -8.73 -1.93
C MET A 351 0.31 -8.70 -1.20
N GLY A 352 0.32 -9.24 0.00
CA GLY A 352 1.44 -9.13 0.93
C GLY A 352 1.50 -7.76 1.59
N CYS A 353 2.51 -7.56 2.40
CA CYS A 353 2.78 -6.29 3.07
C CYS A 353 4.26 -6.17 3.38
N TYR A 354 4.71 -4.96 3.61
CA TYR A 354 6.07 -4.68 4.07
C TYR A 354 6.01 -3.49 5.04
N HIS A 355 6.86 -3.33 5.91
CA HIS A 355 7.23 -2.38 6.95
C HIS A 355 7.54 -3.15 8.23
N GLY A 356 8.50 -2.63 8.99
CA GLY A 356 8.84 -3.16 10.31
C GLY A 356 9.04 -4.69 10.31
N PHE A 357 8.43 -5.34 11.29
CA PHE A 357 8.50 -6.78 11.43
C PHE A 357 7.83 -7.53 10.26
N ASP A 358 6.70 -7.03 9.75
CA ASP A 358 5.99 -7.66 8.62
C ASP A 358 6.85 -7.69 7.36
N GLY A 359 7.63 -6.61 7.11
CA GLY A 359 8.60 -6.59 6.01
C GLY A 359 9.75 -7.59 6.21
N PHE A 360 10.30 -7.71 7.42
CA PHE A 360 11.28 -8.74 7.75
C PHE A 360 10.70 -10.14 7.54
N GLU A 361 9.46 -10.37 7.97
CA GLU A 361 8.76 -11.66 7.82
C GLU A 361 8.48 -11.99 6.35
N THR A 362 8.05 -11.02 5.55
CA THR A 362 7.77 -11.17 4.10
C THR A 362 9.00 -11.66 3.34
N PHE A 363 10.18 -11.15 3.66
CA PHE A 363 11.43 -11.55 3.03
C PHE A 363 12.16 -12.68 3.77
N SER A 364 11.46 -13.40 4.67
CA SER A 364 12.00 -14.51 5.44
C SER A 364 11.25 -15.81 5.19
N LYS A 365 11.97 -16.92 5.10
CA LYS A 365 11.40 -18.25 5.19
C LYS A 365 11.11 -18.59 6.65
N LYS A 366 9.85 -18.76 7.00
CA LYS A 366 9.43 -19.31 8.30
C LYS A 366 9.63 -20.82 8.30
N LYS A 367 10.74 -21.28 8.89
CA LYS A 367 11.08 -22.69 8.98
C LYS A 367 10.51 -23.30 10.25
N ALA A 368 9.57 -24.22 10.10
CA ALA A 368 9.06 -25.00 11.21
C ALA A 368 10.11 -26.01 11.69
N VAL A 369 10.40 -26.03 12.99
CA VAL A 369 11.35 -26.96 13.59
C VAL A 369 10.69 -27.63 14.80
N PHE A 370 10.65 -28.95 14.75
CA PHE A 370 10.20 -29.79 15.85
C PHE A 370 11.39 -30.58 16.40
N PHE A 371 11.58 -30.50 17.72
CA PHE A 371 12.60 -31.24 18.43
C PHE A 371 11.95 -32.41 19.14
N GLN A 372 12.17 -33.61 18.63
CA GLN A 372 11.72 -34.81 19.29
C GLN A 372 12.56 -35.08 20.55
N SER A 373 11.88 -35.39 21.65
CA SER A 373 12.53 -35.86 22.87
C SER A 373 13.07 -37.26 22.71
N ARG A 374 14.12 -37.60 23.49
CA ARG A 374 14.58 -38.99 23.63
C ARG A 374 13.49 -39.90 24.20
N PHE A 375 12.65 -39.37 25.06
CA PHE A 375 11.50 -40.06 25.62
C PHE A 375 10.25 -39.68 24.84
N THR A 376 9.65 -40.65 24.17
CA THR A 376 8.45 -40.44 23.35
C THR A 376 7.52 -41.61 23.44
N THR A 377 6.23 -41.36 23.53
CA THR A 377 5.16 -42.35 23.45
C THR A 377 4.75 -42.68 22.03
N LEU A 378 5.28 -41.94 21.01
CA LEU A 378 4.93 -42.11 19.60
C LEU A 378 5.32 -43.48 19.04
N GLY A 379 6.18 -44.23 19.71
CA GLY A 379 6.43 -45.63 19.37
C GLY A 379 5.17 -46.51 19.35
N LEU A 380 4.18 -46.17 20.19
CA LEU A 380 2.88 -46.81 20.23
C LEU A 380 2.01 -46.61 18.98
N LEU A 381 2.30 -45.55 18.24
CA LEU A 381 1.58 -45.19 16.99
C LEU A 381 2.33 -45.65 15.72
N ARG A 382 3.35 -46.49 15.87
CA ARG A 382 4.11 -47.07 14.72
C ARG A 382 3.69 -48.50 14.48
N PRO A 383 3.73 -48.96 13.23
CA PRO A 383 3.53 -50.40 12.91
C PRO A 383 4.56 -51.30 13.61
N PRO A 384 4.19 -52.55 13.94
CA PRO A 384 2.86 -53.13 13.77
C PRO A 384 1.84 -52.66 14.79
N TYR A 385 0.64 -52.24 14.30
CA TYR A 385 -0.42 -51.67 15.15
C TYR A 385 -1.08 -52.75 15.99
N GLY A 386 -0.78 -52.78 17.29
CA GLY A 386 -1.42 -53.68 18.25
C GLY A 386 -2.70 -53.04 18.86
N THR A 387 -3.29 -53.80 19.83
CA THR A 387 -4.51 -53.36 20.53
C THR A 387 -4.34 -52.05 21.30
N LEU A 388 -3.13 -51.78 21.84
CA LEU A 388 -2.81 -50.54 22.50
C LEU A 388 -2.84 -49.35 21.57
N ALA A 389 -2.27 -49.46 20.36
CA ALA A 389 -2.31 -48.41 19.36
C ALA A 389 -3.75 -48.09 18.94
N ARG A 390 -4.61 -49.08 18.77
CA ARG A 390 -6.03 -48.86 18.47
C ARG A 390 -6.74 -48.10 19.59
N ARG A 391 -6.59 -48.52 20.85
CA ARG A 391 -7.19 -47.84 22.01
C ARG A 391 -6.73 -46.37 22.15
N VAL A 392 -5.45 -46.11 21.94
CA VAL A 392 -4.90 -44.74 21.92
C VAL A 392 -5.50 -43.91 20.78
N THR A 393 -5.61 -44.53 19.59
CA THR A 393 -6.22 -43.83 18.44
C THR A 393 -7.71 -43.54 18.71
N ASP A 394 -8.46 -44.52 19.21
CA ASP A 394 -9.88 -44.34 19.56
C ASP A 394 -10.09 -43.23 20.59
N PHE A 395 -9.23 -43.17 21.59
CA PHE A 395 -9.24 -42.09 22.59
C PHE A 395 -8.94 -40.70 21.94
N LEU A 396 -7.95 -40.64 21.02
CA LEU A 396 -7.56 -39.39 20.37
C LEU A 396 -8.63 -38.87 19.40
N ILE A 397 -9.43 -39.75 18.80
CA ILE A 397 -10.52 -39.38 17.88
C ILE A 397 -11.89 -39.29 18.55
N GLY A 398 -11.93 -39.47 19.88
CA GLY A 398 -13.16 -39.33 20.65
C GLY A 398 -14.13 -40.53 20.50
N ARG A 399 -13.61 -41.71 20.20
CA ARG A 399 -14.35 -43.00 20.14
C ARG A 399 -14.04 -43.87 21.34
#